data_bb58c71d6f83471497552ce552c47a3a
#
_entry.id   bb58c71d6f83471497552ce552c47a3a
#
_cell.length_a   1.000
_cell.length_b   1.000
_cell.length_c   1.000
_cell.angle_alpha   90.00
_cell.angle_beta   90.00
_cell.angle_gamma   90.00
#
_symmetry.space_group_name_H-M   'P 1'
#
loop_
_entity.id
_entity.type
_entity.pdbx_description
1 polymer ?
#
loop_
_entity_poly.entity_id
_entity_poly.type
_entity_poly.pdbx_seq_one_letter_code
_entity_poly.pdbx_strand_id
1 'polypeptide(L)'
;MNYKLINNTTADDFLLEMLRLGKPIECSLVGVFDEGSGKRGSRREIDLPLHRDGDYSIAKAIEHSIDWVGLYCIREGEAITLIEDKGEIKEINLKQGQAIIFDNKLCRHGRRGRVSDRILLRVWIEDETG
;
A
#
# COMPACT_ATOMS: atom_id res chain seq x y z
N MET A 1 -4.64 -16.15 -5.59
CA MET A 1 -4.49 -14.69 -5.73
C MET A 1 -3.30 -14.23 -4.92
N ASN A 2 -2.64 -13.21 -5.40
CA ASN A 2 -1.45 -12.67 -4.75
C ASN A 2 -1.78 -11.45 -3.88
N TYR A 3 -3.03 -11.24 -3.58
CA TYR A 3 -3.50 -10.20 -2.67
C TYR A 3 -4.71 -10.70 -1.88
N LYS A 4 -4.96 -10.04 -0.76
CA LYS A 4 -6.03 -10.39 0.16
C LYS A 4 -6.71 -9.12 0.66
N LEU A 5 -8.02 -9.05 0.53
CA LEU A 5 -8.82 -7.96 1.09
C LEU A 5 -9.38 -8.40 2.44
N ILE A 6 -9.18 -7.59 3.45
CA ILE A 6 -9.65 -7.86 4.81
C ILE A 6 -10.74 -6.85 5.17
N ASN A 7 -11.90 -7.36 5.55
CA ASN A 7 -13.04 -6.53 5.98
C ASN A 7 -13.11 -6.50 7.50
N ASN A 8 -13.63 -5.40 8.03
CA ASN A 8 -13.92 -5.27 9.47
C ASN A 8 -12.70 -5.55 10.36
N THR A 9 -11.57 -4.93 10.02
CA THR A 9 -10.37 -5.05 10.83
C THR A 9 -10.07 -3.73 11.53
N THR A 10 -9.14 -3.78 12.47
CA THR A 10 -8.62 -2.60 13.16
C THR A 10 -7.16 -2.40 12.77
N ALA A 11 -6.61 -1.22 13.07
CA ALA A 11 -5.20 -0.96 12.82
C ALA A 11 -4.31 -1.97 13.56
N ASP A 12 -4.64 -2.28 14.81
CA ASP A 12 -3.87 -3.24 15.61
C ASP A 12 -3.90 -4.64 15.00
N ASP A 13 -5.08 -5.11 14.63
CA ASP A 13 -5.21 -6.44 14.02
C ASP A 13 -4.53 -6.51 12.67
N PHE A 14 -4.64 -5.43 11.88
CA PHE A 14 -3.94 -5.34 10.60
C PHE A 14 -2.43 -5.42 10.79
N LEU A 15 -1.88 -4.68 11.77
CA LEU A 15 -0.45 -4.71 12.04
C LEU A 15 0.01 -6.10 12.47
N LEU A 16 -0.78 -6.80 13.29
CA LEU A 16 -0.47 -8.17 13.68
C LEU A 16 -0.44 -9.11 12.48
N GLU A 17 -1.39 -8.96 11.56
CA GLU A 17 -1.38 -9.75 10.32
C GLU A 17 -0.11 -9.50 9.51
N MET A 18 0.29 -8.24 9.38
CA MET A 18 1.51 -7.90 8.65
C MET A 18 2.75 -8.49 9.30
N LEU A 19 2.85 -8.42 10.62
CA LEU A 19 4.02 -8.93 11.35
C LEU A 19 4.18 -10.45 11.24
N ARG A 20 3.13 -11.18 10.92
CA ARG A 20 3.20 -12.62 10.67
C ARG A 20 3.88 -12.94 9.34
N LEU A 21 3.99 -11.98 8.44
CA LEU A 21 4.55 -12.19 7.12
C LEU A 21 6.08 -12.06 7.10
N GLY A 22 6.64 -11.37 8.06
CA GLY A 22 8.08 -11.20 8.13
C GLY A 22 8.49 -9.98 8.94
N LYS A 23 9.64 -9.43 8.58
CA LYS A 23 10.26 -8.32 9.30
C LYS A 23 9.71 -6.97 8.82
N PRO A 24 9.24 -6.10 9.72
CA PRO A 24 8.78 -4.78 9.31
C PRO A 24 9.96 -3.90 8.87
N ILE A 25 9.80 -3.28 7.69
CA ILE A 25 10.78 -2.37 7.13
C ILE A 25 10.36 -0.93 7.37
N GLU A 26 9.07 -0.66 7.17
CA GLU A 26 8.54 0.68 7.32
C GLU A 26 7.05 0.62 7.62
N CYS A 27 6.61 1.58 8.42
CA CYS A 27 5.19 1.79 8.69
C CYS A 27 4.96 3.29 8.60
N SER A 28 4.09 3.73 7.71
CA SER A 28 3.89 5.15 7.45
C SER A 28 2.44 5.47 7.10
N LEU A 29 2.07 6.71 7.35
CA LEU A 29 0.77 7.22 6.91
C LEU A 29 0.94 7.85 5.53
N VAL A 30 0.06 7.51 4.61
CA VAL A 30 0.07 8.06 3.26
C VAL A 30 -1.29 8.66 2.93
N GLY A 31 -1.33 9.62 2.02
CA GLY A 31 -2.53 10.31 1.64
C GLY A 31 -2.40 11.81 1.82
N VAL A 32 -3.27 12.38 2.65
CA VAL A 32 -3.33 13.84 2.82
C VAL A 32 -1.98 14.44 3.24
N PHE A 33 -1.15 13.66 3.93
CA PHE A 33 0.17 14.12 4.37
C PHE A 33 1.20 14.21 3.25
N ASP A 34 0.89 13.67 2.08
CA ASP A 34 1.84 13.66 0.97
C ASP A 34 1.76 14.92 0.11
N GLU A 35 0.80 15.78 0.37
CA GLU A 35 0.62 16.99 -0.41
C GLU A 35 1.85 17.88 -0.27
N GLY A 36 2.35 18.35 -1.44
CA GLY A 36 3.48 19.23 -1.45
C GLY A 36 4.80 18.58 -1.10
N SER A 37 4.85 17.27 -0.94
CA SER A 37 6.06 16.56 -0.59
C SER A 37 7.12 16.62 -1.70
N GLY A 38 6.71 16.84 -2.93
CA GLY A 38 7.59 16.81 -4.09
C GLY A 38 8.06 15.43 -4.46
N LYS A 39 7.67 14.41 -3.74
CA LYS A 39 8.04 13.03 -4.03
C LYS A 39 7.27 12.53 -5.23
N ARG A 40 7.96 11.83 -6.12
CA ARG A 40 7.35 11.22 -7.28
C ARG A 40 6.30 10.20 -6.83
N GLY A 41 5.11 10.31 -7.40
CA GLY A 41 4.03 9.37 -7.12
C GLY A 41 3.22 9.66 -5.86
N SER A 42 3.62 10.63 -5.05
CA SER A 42 2.89 10.93 -3.81
C SER A 42 2.00 12.16 -3.89
N ARG A 43 1.76 12.69 -5.08
CA ARG A 43 0.90 13.85 -5.27
C ARG A 43 -0.56 13.43 -5.14
N ARG A 44 -1.27 14.04 -4.20
CA ARG A 44 -2.67 13.68 -3.92
C ARG A 44 -3.64 14.00 -5.06
N GLU A 45 -3.27 14.89 -5.97
CA GLU A 45 -4.21 15.41 -6.96
C GLU A 45 -4.16 14.71 -8.31
N ILE A 46 -3.25 13.76 -8.48
CA ILE A 46 -3.09 13.03 -9.73
C ILE A 46 -3.16 11.53 -9.49
N ASP A 47 -3.39 10.80 -10.55
CA ASP A 47 -3.32 9.35 -10.50
C ASP A 47 -1.90 8.91 -10.18
N LEU A 48 -1.79 7.84 -9.41
CA LEU A 48 -0.52 7.19 -9.14
C LEU A 48 -0.42 5.98 -10.07
N PRO A 49 0.57 5.97 -11.00
CA PRO A 49 0.71 4.85 -11.93
C PRO A 49 0.95 3.53 -11.23
N LEU A 50 0.62 2.43 -11.89
CA LEU A 50 0.93 1.10 -11.39
C LEU A 50 2.43 0.97 -11.22
N HIS A 51 2.85 0.50 -10.05
CA HIS A 51 4.24 0.35 -9.68
C HIS A 51 4.39 -0.70 -8.58
N ARG A 52 5.62 -1.07 -8.30
CA ARG A 52 5.96 -1.82 -7.09
C ARG A 52 6.61 -0.85 -6.12
N ASP A 53 6.27 -0.96 -4.83
CA ASP A 53 6.92 -0.15 -3.82
C ASP A 53 8.41 -0.52 -3.80
N GLY A 54 9.25 0.50 -3.61
CA GLY A 54 10.68 0.35 -3.73
C GLY A 54 11.23 0.85 -5.05
N ASP A 55 10.40 0.96 -6.09
CA ASP A 55 10.84 1.44 -7.41
C ASP A 55 11.37 2.88 -7.36
N TYR A 56 10.84 3.67 -6.43
CA TYR A 56 11.21 5.08 -6.29
C TYR A 56 12.02 5.35 -5.02
N SER A 57 12.42 4.31 -4.29
CA SER A 57 13.16 4.45 -3.04
C SER A 57 14.41 3.58 -3.11
N ILE A 58 15.39 4.07 -3.85
CA ILE A 58 16.59 3.29 -4.18
C ILE A 58 17.33 2.82 -2.93
N ALA A 59 17.52 3.70 -1.95
CA ALA A 59 18.25 3.34 -0.73
C ALA A 59 17.56 2.21 0.03
N LYS A 60 16.24 2.30 0.16
CA LYS A 60 15.46 1.27 0.83
C LYS A 60 15.49 -0.04 0.06
N ALA A 61 15.37 0.03 -1.27
CA ALA A 61 15.37 -1.16 -2.12
C ALA A 61 16.72 -1.88 -2.13
N ILE A 62 17.82 -1.15 -1.94
CA ILE A 62 19.16 -1.75 -1.88
C ILE A 62 19.37 -2.47 -0.54
N GLU A 63 18.91 -1.89 0.56
CA GLU A 63 19.12 -2.44 1.90
C GLU A 63 18.17 -3.58 2.22
N HIS A 64 16.94 -3.51 1.71
CA HIS A 64 15.87 -4.41 2.08
C HIS A 64 15.04 -4.81 0.88
N SER A 65 14.52 -6.02 0.94
CA SER A 65 13.53 -6.51 -0.01
C SER A 65 12.14 -6.10 0.52
N ILE A 66 11.35 -5.45 -0.32
CA ILE A 66 9.96 -5.15 0.04
C ILE A 66 9.09 -6.23 -0.58
N ASP A 67 8.81 -7.26 0.20
CA ASP A 67 8.13 -8.46 -0.30
C ASP A 67 6.62 -8.38 -0.16
N TRP A 68 6.14 -7.75 0.91
CA TRP A 68 4.72 -7.60 1.19
C TRP A 68 4.40 -6.15 1.48
N VAL A 69 3.27 -5.70 0.96
CA VAL A 69 2.74 -4.36 1.25
C VAL A 69 1.34 -4.52 1.80
N GLY A 70 1.07 -3.81 2.89
CA GLY A 70 -0.28 -3.71 3.44
C GLY A 70 -0.73 -2.27 3.46
N LEU A 71 -2.00 -2.07 3.16
CA LEU A 71 -2.65 -0.76 3.19
C LEU A 71 -3.93 -0.89 4.01
N TYR A 72 -4.02 -0.17 5.11
CA TYR A 72 -5.20 -0.14 5.96
C TYR A 72 -5.86 1.24 5.87
N CYS A 73 -7.15 1.27 5.63
CA CYS A 73 -7.87 2.53 5.47
C CYS A 73 -8.27 3.10 6.83
N ILE A 74 -7.59 4.19 7.22
CA ILE A 74 -7.91 4.93 8.44
C ILE A 74 -9.07 5.88 8.17
N ARG A 75 -9.03 6.56 7.02
CA ARG A 75 -10.05 7.52 6.63
C ARG A 75 -10.30 7.43 5.13
N GLU A 76 -11.56 7.33 4.76
CA GLU A 76 -11.97 7.21 3.35
C GLU A 76 -11.77 8.51 2.59
N GLY A 77 -11.60 8.38 1.29
CA GLY A 77 -11.55 9.50 0.36
C GLY A 77 -12.06 9.06 -1.00
N GLU A 78 -11.83 9.88 -2.01
CA GLU A 78 -12.37 9.63 -3.34
C GLU A 78 -11.51 8.66 -4.16
N ALA A 79 -10.22 8.54 -3.83
CA ALA A 79 -9.30 7.74 -4.62
C ALA A 79 -9.60 6.26 -4.53
N ILE A 80 -9.37 5.57 -5.65
CA ILE A 80 -9.56 4.12 -5.75
C ILE A 80 -8.19 3.48 -5.87
N THR A 81 -7.96 2.46 -5.04
CA THR A 81 -6.72 1.69 -5.08
C THR A 81 -6.80 0.68 -6.23
N LEU A 82 -5.74 0.60 -7.00
CA LEU A 82 -5.64 -0.33 -8.13
C LEU A 82 -4.61 -1.41 -7.79
N ILE A 83 -4.97 -2.67 -8.02
CA ILE A 83 -4.06 -3.81 -7.87
C ILE A 83 -4.03 -4.56 -9.18
N GLU A 84 -2.83 -4.75 -9.74
CA GLU A 84 -2.63 -5.59 -10.90
C GLU A 84 -2.02 -6.92 -10.47
N ASP A 85 -2.72 -8.00 -10.75
CA ASP A 85 -2.29 -9.36 -10.47
C ASP A 85 -2.45 -10.19 -11.74
N LYS A 86 -1.36 -10.73 -12.24
CA LYS A 86 -1.35 -11.55 -13.46
C LYS A 86 -1.97 -10.83 -14.66
N GLY A 87 -1.67 -9.55 -14.79
CA GLY A 87 -2.17 -8.73 -15.89
C GLY A 87 -3.60 -8.24 -15.75
N GLU A 88 -4.29 -8.63 -14.69
CA GLU A 88 -5.66 -8.20 -14.44
C GLU A 88 -5.68 -7.11 -13.37
N ILE A 89 -6.33 -6.00 -13.67
CA ILE A 89 -6.41 -4.86 -12.76
C ILE A 89 -7.73 -4.92 -12.00
N LYS A 90 -7.66 -4.90 -10.68
CA LYS A 90 -8.80 -4.81 -9.79
C LYS A 90 -8.88 -3.42 -9.17
N GLU A 91 -10.06 -2.85 -9.15
CA GLU A 91 -10.33 -1.56 -8.51
C GLU A 91 -10.89 -1.83 -7.13
N ILE A 92 -10.25 -1.28 -6.12
CA ILE A 92 -10.63 -1.51 -4.72
C ILE A 92 -10.85 -0.16 -4.07
N ASN A 93 -12.10 0.12 -3.73
CA ASN A 93 -12.47 1.33 -2.99
C ASN A 93 -12.42 1.00 -1.50
N LEU A 94 -11.25 1.21 -0.90
CA LEU A 94 -11.06 0.88 0.51
C LEU A 94 -11.94 1.77 1.40
N LYS A 95 -12.70 1.12 2.25
CA LYS A 95 -13.52 1.79 3.26
C LYS A 95 -12.80 1.76 4.60
N GLN A 96 -13.18 2.65 5.50
CA GLN A 96 -12.65 2.67 6.85
C GLN A 96 -12.77 1.29 7.48
N GLY A 97 -11.68 0.79 8.05
CA GLY A 97 -11.67 -0.54 8.66
C GLY A 97 -11.41 -1.67 7.69
N GLN A 98 -11.15 -1.38 6.42
CA GLN A 98 -10.72 -2.38 5.46
C GLN A 98 -9.22 -2.27 5.20
N ALA A 99 -8.62 -3.39 4.85
CA ALA A 99 -7.20 -3.43 4.49
C ALA A 99 -6.99 -4.34 3.29
N ILE A 100 -5.91 -4.09 2.57
CA ILE A 100 -5.46 -4.98 1.51
C ILE A 100 -4.00 -5.32 1.76
N ILE A 101 -3.66 -6.60 1.61
CA ILE A 101 -2.29 -7.09 1.73
C ILE A 101 -1.95 -7.77 0.42
N PHE A 102 -0.82 -7.43 -0.16
CA PHE A 102 -0.44 -8.03 -1.44
C PHE A 102 1.05 -8.30 -1.52
N ASP A 103 1.38 -9.27 -2.38
CA ASP A 103 2.76 -9.63 -2.72
C ASP A 103 3.32 -8.55 -3.65
N ASN A 104 4.30 -7.80 -3.16
CA ASN A 104 4.86 -6.67 -3.89
C ASN A 104 5.72 -7.09 -5.08
N LYS A 105 6.15 -8.36 -5.13
CA LYS A 105 6.93 -8.89 -6.26
C LYS A 105 6.03 -9.29 -7.43
N LEU A 106 4.83 -9.76 -7.13
CA LEU A 106 3.91 -10.30 -8.12
C LEU A 106 2.81 -9.33 -8.52
N CYS A 107 2.48 -8.38 -7.66
CA CYS A 107 1.46 -7.38 -7.92
C CYS A 107 2.08 -6.00 -8.08
N ARG A 108 1.50 -5.21 -8.98
CA ARG A 108 1.74 -3.78 -9.02
C ARG A 108 0.51 -3.08 -8.46
N HIS A 109 0.70 -1.93 -7.87
CA HIS A 109 -0.43 -1.17 -7.35
C HIS A 109 -0.33 0.29 -7.76
N GLY A 110 -1.46 0.96 -7.69
CA GLY A 110 -1.54 2.36 -8.03
C GLY A 110 -2.81 2.97 -7.45
N ARG A 111 -3.11 4.16 -7.92
CA ARG A 111 -4.28 4.90 -7.45
C ARG A 111 -4.88 5.66 -8.60
N ARG A 112 -6.21 5.64 -8.69
CA ARG A 112 -6.95 6.46 -9.64
C ARG A 112 -7.72 7.52 -8.87
N GLY A 113 -7.61 8.76 -9.32
CA GLY A 113 -8.33 9.87 -8.74
C GLY A 113 -7.60 10.55 -7.59
N ARG A 114 -8.20 11.62 -7.12
CA ARG A 114 -7.66 12.44 -6.04
C ARG A 114 -7.73 11.68 -4.72
N VAL A 115 -6.69 11.82 -3.92
CA VAL A 115 -6.70 11.28 -2.56
C VAL A 115 -7.78 11.94 -1.71
N SER A 116 -8.02 13.24 -1.93
CA SER A 116 -8.97 13.99 -1.13
C SER A 116 -8.54 13.91 0.35
N ASP A 117 -9.40 13.42 1.23
CA ASP A 117 -9.08 13.29 2.65
C ASP A 117 -8.62 11.88 3.05
N ARG A 118 -8.36 11.02 2.08
CA ARG A 118 -8.02 9.63 2.35
C ARG A 118 -6.69 9.51 3.10
N ILE A 119 -6.68 8.71 4.15
CA ILE A 119 -5.47 8.37 4.90
C ILE A 119 -5.37 6.86 4.99
N LEU A 120 -4.26 6.31 4.51
CA LEU A 120 -3.96 4.90 4.64
C LEU A 120 -2.75 4.72 5.53
N LEU A 121 -2.75 3.63 6.31
CA LEU A 121 -1.57 3.16 7.01
C LEU A 121 -0.89 2.14 6.09
N ARG A 122 0.34 2.41 5.70
CA ARG A 122 1.11 1.53 4.81
C ARG A 122 2.20 0.83 5.59
N VAL A 123 2.31 -0.49 5.40
CA VAL A 123 3.36 -1.30 6.03
C VAL A 123 4.12 -2.06 4.97
N TRP A 124 5.45 -2.01 5.03
CA TRP A 124 6.34 -2.80 4.19
C TRP A 124 6.97 -3.91 5.02
N ILE A 125 6.94 -5.12 4.47
CA ILE A 125 7.48 -6.32 5.15
C ILE A 125 8.51 -6.98 4.25
N GLU A 126 9.62 -7.38 4.85
CA GLU A 126 10.63 -8.23 4.23
C GLU A 126 10.43 -9.66 4.70
N ASP A 127 10.34 -10.59 3.76
CA ASP A 127 10.15 -12.00 4.05
C ASP A 127 11.43 -12.55 4.70
N GLU A 128 11.29 -13.13 5.88
CA GLU A 128 12.42 -13.69 6.63
C GLU A 128 12.76 -15.11 6.21
N THR A 129 11.91 -15.74 5.40
CA THR A 129 12.11 -17.13 5.00
C THR A 129 13.04 -17.29 3.82
N GLY A 130 13.61 -16.21 3.38
CA GLY A 130 14.46 -16.10 2.19
C GLY A 130 15.57 -17.07 1.96
#